data_1f03571c57b1159c07b465e3d4150da7
#
_entry.id   1f03571c57b1159c07b465e3d4150da7
#
_cell.length_a   1.000
_cell.length_b   1.000
_cell.length_c   1.000
_cell.angle_alpha   90.00
_cell.angle_beta   90.00
_cell.angle_gamma   90.00
#
_symmetry.space_group_name_H-M   'P 1'
#
loop_
_entity.id
_entity.type
_entity.pdbx_description
1 polymer ?
#
loop_
_entity_poly.entity_id
_entity_poly.type
_entity_poly.pdbx_seq_one_letter_code
_entity_poly.pdbx_strand_id
1 'polypeptide(L)'
;DEHASASITGSPVVHDGRVFVGVQGLSEEGRGATNNYPCCTFRGSMVALDAVTGEISWKTWTIDEPAPRAKSTSGVQMFGPAGGAIWSAASVDVKRGLVYAATGNAYADPPQQMTNAVIAFDAKSGKVRWHRQITPKDAWAMGCQPTNPDNPACPATIGPDYDFSATPILTRA
;
A
#
# COMPACT_ATOMS: atom_id res chain seq x y z
N ASP A 1 -14.09 -3.37 -8.42
CA ASP A 1 -14.41 -2.09 -7.74
C ASP A 1 -13.25 -1.65 -6.88
N GLU A 2 -13.00 -0.34 -6.83
CA GLU A 2 -11.97 0.21 -5.97
C GLU A 2 -12.52 0.40 -4.54
N HIS A 3 -11.63 0.27 -3.56
CA HIS A 3 -11.97 0.56 -2.17
C HIS A 3 -12.41 2.03 -2.01
N ALA A 4 -13.41 2.30 -1.16
CA ALA A 4 -13.95 3.65 -0.96
C ALA A 4 -12.90 4.69 -0.49
N SER A 5 -11.80 4.21 0.11
CA SER A 5 -10.65 5.06 0.51
C SER A 5 -9.56 5.14 -0.55
N ALA A 6 -9.70 4.45 -1.69
CA ALA A 6 -8.68 4.47 -2.73
C ALA A 6 -8.59 5.86 -3.37
N SER A 7 -7.39 6.38 -3.49
CA SER A 7 -7.11 7.65 -4.16
C SER A 7 -5.72 7.66 -4.79
N ILE A 8 -5.49 8.63 -5.66
CA ILE A 8 -4.24 8.84 -6.38
C ILE A 8 -3.70 10.20 -5.96
N THR A 9 -2.50 10.22 -5.39
CA THR A 9 -1.79 11.44 -4.99
C THR A 9 -0.43 11.58 -5.67
N GLY A 10 0.17 10.45 -6.09
CA GLY A 10 1.39 10.45 -6.87
C GLY A 10 1.17 10.85 -8.32
N SER A 11 2.17 11.46 -8.95
CA SER A 11 2.11 11.77 -10.37
C SER A 11 2.12 10.49 -11.22
N PRO A 12 1.23 10.36 -12.21
CA PRO A 12 1.30 9.29 -13.18
C PRO A 12 2.59 9.33 -13.98
N VAL A 13 3.10 8.17 -14.37
CA VAL A 13 4.29 8.04 -15.23
C VAL A 13 3.90 7.32 -16.50
N VAL A 14 4.25 7.91 -17.65
CA VAL A 14 3.90 7.34 -18.97
C VAL A 14 5.13 6.74 -19.64
N HIS A 15 5.02 5.50 -20.08
CA HIS A 15 6.06 4.83 -20.87
C HIS A 15 5.46 3.70 -21.70
N ASP A 16 5.93 3.57 -22.95
CA ASP A 16 5.59 2.49 -23.88
C ASP A 16 4.06 2.24 -23.98
N GLY A 17 3.29 3.33 -24.21
CA GLY A 17 1.83 3.27 -24.34
C GLY A 17 1.08 2.93 -23.05
N ARG A 18 1.71 2.98 -21.89
CA ARG A 18 1.09 2.73 -20.57
C ARG A 18 1.24 3.91 -19.64
N VAL A 19 0.24 4.08 -18.79
CA VAL A 19 0.24 5.02 -17.66
C VAL A 19 0.33 4.21 -16.37
N PHE A 20 1.41 4.38 -15.61
CA PHE A 20 1.61 3.72 -14.32
C PHE A 20 1.18 4.63 -13.18
N VAL A 21 0.35 4.10 -12.28
CA VAL A 21 -0.25 4.85 -11.18
C VAL A 21 -0.22 4.02 -9.91
N GLY A 22 0.30 4.60 -8.83
CA GLY A 22 0.17 4.06 -7.48
C GLY A 22 -1.15 4.44 -6.85
N VAL A 23 -1.71 3.54 -6.04
CA VAL A 23 -2.97 3.75 -5.31
C VAL A 23 -2.70 3.73 -3.81
N GLN A 24 -3.23 4.74 -3.11
CA GLN A 24 -3.11 4.92 -1.67
C GLN A 24 -4.49 5.01 -0.99
N GLY A 25 -4.54 4.80 0.35
CA GLY A 25 -5.75 4.74 1.15
C GLY A 25 -5.70 5.52 2.45
N LEU A 26 -5.11 6.71 2.44
CA LEU A 26 -4.92 7.57 3.63
C LEU A 26 -6.22 7.80 4.42
N SER A 27 -7.37 7.85 3.75
CA SER A 27 -8.64 8.05 4.45
C SER A 27 -9.07 6.84 5.29
N GLU A 28 -8.65 5.61 4.97
CA GLU A 28 -8.86 4.47 5.85
C GLU A 28 -7.86 4.45 7.01
N GLU A 29 -6.61 4.75 6.74
CA GLU A 29 -5.60 4.90 7.78
C GLU A 29 -6.04 5.91 8.85
N GLY A 30 -6.58 7.07 8.41
CA GLY A 30 -7.12 8.10 9.29
C GLY A 30 -8.34 7.68 10.11
N ARG A 31 -9.07 6.64 9.68
CA ARG A 31 -10.23 6.09 10.40
C ARG A 31 -9.87 4.90 11.29
N GLY A 32 -8.70 4.30 11.08
CA GLY A 32 -8.31 3.03 11.70
C GLY A 32 -8.40 3.01 13.22
N ALA A 33 -8.16 4.15 13.86
CA ALA A 33 -8.22 4.28 15.32
C ALA A 33 -9.64 4.50 15.89
N THR A 34 -10.67 4.62 15.06
CA THR A 34 -12.03 4.81 15.56
C THR A 34 -12.69 3.46 15.90
N ASN A 35 -13.11 3.30 17.15
CA ASN A 35 -13.71 2.05 17.65
C ASN A 35 -14.94 1.55 16.86
N ASN A 36 -15.57 2.42 16.06
CA ASN A 36 -16.77 2.08 15.30
C ASN A 36 -16.48 1.83 13.80
N TYR A 37 -15.24 1.93 13.37
CA TYR A 37 -14.87 1.64 11.99
C TYR A 37 -14.38 0.21 11.85
N PRO A 38 -14.89 -0.58 10.89
CA PRO A 38 -14.44 -1.96 10.67
C PRO A 38 -13.07 -1.98 9.98
N CYS A 39 -12.06 -1.48 10.67
CA CYS A 39 -10.70 -1.39 10.16
C CYS A 39 -10.04 -2.77 10.03
N CYS A 40 -9.26 -3.03 8.99
CA CYS A 40 -9.03 -2.22 7.81
C CYS A 40 -9.03 -3.15 6.60
N THR A 41 -9.45 -2.65 5.45
CA THR A 41 -9.59 -3.48 4.24
C THR A 41 -8.90 -2.89 3.01
N PHE A 42 -8.34 -1.68 3.11
CA PHE A 42 -7.62 -1.07 2.01
C PHE A 42 -6.36 -1.86 1.66
N ARG A 43 -6.14 -2.02 0.35
CA ARG A 43 -4.94 -2.62 -0.22
C ARG A 43 -4.28 -1.63 -1.17
N GLY A 44 -3.02 -1.31 -0.93
CA GLY A 44 -2.20 -0.60 -1.89
C GLY A 44 -2.05 -1.38 -3.19
N SER A 45 -1.89 -0.68 -4.30
CA SER A 45 -1.67 -1.32 -5.61
C SER A 45 -0.87 -0.45 -6.56
N MET A 46 -0.20 -1.11 -7.50
CA MET A 46 0.31 -0.49 -8.72
C MET A 46 -0.62 -0.87 -9.88
N VAL A 47 -1.03 0.12 -10.66
CA VAL A 47 -1.92 -0.04 -11.81
C VAL A 47 -1.22 0.45 -13.06
N ALA A 48 -1.34 -0.28 -14.16
CA ALA A 48 -1.00 0.19 -15.50
C ALA A 48 -2.26 0.29 -16.34
N LEU A 49 -2.45 1.44 -16.94
CA LEU A 49 -3.54 1.72 -17.87
C LEU A 49 -2.98 1.80 -19.29
N ASP A 50 -3.77 1.41 -20.26
CA ASP A 50 -3.50 1.76 -21.67
C ASP A 50 -3.60 3.27 -21.85
N ALA A 51 -2.57 3.89 -22.43
CA ALA A 51 -2.50 5.36 -22.51
C ALA A 51 -3.47 5.96 -23.54
N VAL A 52 -4.07 5.14 -24.41
CA VAL A 52 -5.02 5.59 -25.43
C VAL A 52 -6.46 5.37 -24.98
N THR A 53 -6.76 4.18 -24.44
CA THR A 53 -8.12 3.78 -24.09
C THR A 53 -8.47 4.04 -22.62
N GLY A 54 -7.46 4.14 -21.73
CA GLY A 54 -7.65 4.23 -20.29
C GLY A 54 -8.01 2.88 -19.63
N GLU A 55 -8.07 1.80 -20.39
CA GLU A 55 -8.36 0.48 -19.84
C GLU A 55 -7.21 -0.04 -18.95
N ILE A 56 -7.56 -0.78 -17.89
CA ILE A 56 -6.56 -1.39 -17.01
C ILE A 56 -5.87 -2.54 -17.75
N SER A 57 -4.58 -2.35 -18.07
CA SER A 57 -3.74 -3.40 -18.63
C SER A 57 -3.36 -4.45 -17.58
N TRP A 58 -3.04 -4.01 -16.38
CA TRP A 58 -2.82 -4.86 -15.21
C TRP A 58 -2.92 -4.06 -13.92
N LYS A 59 -3.22 -4.78 -12.83
CA LYS A 59 -3.21 -4.26 -11.46
C LYS A 59 -2.55 -5.28 -10.54
N THR A 60 -1.64 -4.83 -9.70
CA THR A 60 -0.93 -5.69 -8.74
C THR A 60 -1.05 -5.12 -7.35
N TRP A 61 -1.60 -5.92 -6.44
CA TRP A 61 -1.74 -5.59 -5.04
C TRP A 61 -0.40 -5.71 -4.30
N THR A 62 -0.18 -4.84 -3.32
CA THR A 62 1.03 -4.84 -2.48
C THR A 62 0.90 -5.73 -1.25
N ILE A 63 -0.31 -6.14 -0.90
CA ILE A 63 -0.59 -6.98 0.27
C ILE A 63 -1.66 -8.04 -0.07
N ASP A 64 -1.77 -9.04 0.78
CA ASP A 64 -2.76 -10.09 0.69
C ASP A 64 -4.18 -9.55 0.86
N GLU A 65 -5.18 -10.38 0.53
CA GLU A 65 -6.59 -10.03 0.70
C GLU A 65 -6.95 -9.98 2.19
N PRO A 66 -7.64 -8.92 2.65
CA PRO A 66 -8.07 -8.79 4.03
C PRO A 66 -9.05 -9.90 4.44
N ALA A 67 -8.86 -10.42 5.66
CA ALA A 67 -9.74 -11.40 6.27
C ALA A 67 -10.28 -10.89 7.62
N PRO A 68 -11.40 -11.45 8.12
CA PRO A 68 -11.92 -11.12 9.44
C PRO A 68 -10.88 -11.38 10.54
N ARG A 69 -10.75 -10.45 11.48
CA ARG A 69 -9.93 -10.53 12.69
C ARG A 69 -10.84 -10.56 13.95
N ALA A 70 -10.26 -10.33 15.11
CA ALA A 70 -11.05 -10.17 16.35
C ALA A 70 -12.01 -8.97 16.23
N LYS A 71 -13.09 -9.01 16.98
CA LYS A 71 -13.96 -7.85 17.12
C LYS A 71 -13.35 -6.80 18.02
N SER A 72 -13.69 -5.53 17.76
CA SER A 72 -13.34 -4.42 18.64
C SER A 72 -14.04 -4.53 20.00
N THR A 73 -13.66 -3.74 20.99
CA THR A 73 -14.34 -3.65 22.29
C THR A 73 -15.79 -3.18 22.18
N SER A 74 -16.12 -2.45 21.10
CA SER A 74 -17.49 -2.06 20.77
C SER A 74 -18.27 -3.12 19.97
N GLY A 75 -17.68 -4.30 19.73
CA GLY A 75 -18.30 -5.41 19.00
C GLY A 75 -18.20 -5.31 17.47
N VAL A 76 -17.52 -4.32 16.92
CA VAL A 76 -17.34 -4.15 15.47
C VAL A 76 -16.37 -5.19 14.94
N GLN A 77 -16.69 -5.84 13.82
CA GLN A 77 -15.80 -6.79 13.15
C GLN A 77 -14.61 -6.05 12.55
N MET A 78 -13.39 -6.42 12.94
CA MET A 78 -12.15 -5.89 12.39
C MET A 78 -11.61 -6.79 11.28
N PHE A 79 -10.81 -6.21 10.38
CA PHE A 79 -10.22 -6.88 9.22
C PHE A 79 -8.73 -6.59 9.11
N GLY A 80 -8.05 -7.36 8.27
CA GLY A 80 -6.65 -7.21 7.90
C GLY A 80 -6.11 -8.43 7.16
N PRO A 81 -4.91 -8.32 6.54
CA PRO A 81 -4.03 -7.16 6.54
C PRO A 81 -4.61 -5.97 5.77
N ALA A 82 -4.05 -4.78 5.99
CA ALA A 82 -4.39 -3.57 5.24
C ALA A 82 -3.17 -2.64 5.13
N GLY A 83 -3.17 -1.72 4.19
CA GLY A 83 -2.09 -0.75 3.97
C GLY A 83 -1.26 -1.04 2.72
N GLY A 84 0.06 -0.85 2.80
CA GLY A 84 0.98 -1.02 1.68
C GLY A 84 0.72 -0.04 0.54
N ALA A 85 0.28 1.16 0.87
CA ALA A 85 -0.07 2.22 -0.07
C ALA A 85 1.10 2.65 -0.94
N ILE A 86 0.82 3.05 -2.18
CA ILE A 86 1.80 3.68 -3.09
C ILE A 86 1.28 5.07 -3.40
N TRP A 87 1.95 6.12 -2.90
CA TRP A 87 1.52 7.52 -3.09
C TRP A 87 2.56 8.40 -3.78
N SER A 88 3.74 7.86 -4.08
CA SER A 88 4.75 8.53 -4.90
C SER A 88 4.65 8.11 -6.36
N ALA A 89 5.27 8.90 -7.24
CA ALA A 89 5.45 8.51 -8.62
C ALA A 89 6.33 7.25 -8.74
N ALA A 90 6.05 6.42 -9.71
CA ALA A 90 6.91 5.28 -10.04
C ALA A 90 8.15 5.72 -10.82
N SER A 91 9.19 4.90 -10.84
CA SER A 91 10.34 5.04 -11.75
C SER A 91 10.35 3.91 -12.77
N VAL A 92 10.57 4.24 -14.03
CA VAL A 92 10.62 3.25 -15.11
C VAL A 92 12.05 3.00 -15.56
N ASP A 93 12.52 1.77 -15.42
CA ASP A 93 13.78 1.30 -16.01
C ASP A 93 13.52 0.71 -17.39
N VAL A 94 13.65 1.56 -18.40
CA VAL A 94 13.42 1.19 -19.80
C VAL A 94 14.31 0.03 -20.23
N LYS A 95 15.57 0.03 -19.77
CA LYS A 95 16.56 -0.97 -20.17
C LYS A 95 16.23 -2.36 -19.63
N ARG A 96 15.67 -2.43 -18.42
CA ARG A 96 15.30 -3.70 -17.77
C ARG A 96 13.83 -4.05 -17.93
N GLY A 97 12.98 -3.14 -18.45
CA GLY A 97 11.55 -3.33 -18.56
C GLY A 97 10.86 -3.41 -17.18
N LEU A 98 11.34 -2.64 -16.21
CA LEU A 98 10.84 -2.68 -14.83
C LEU A 98 10.24 -1.33 -14.43
N VAL A 99 9.25 -1.40 -13.55
CA VAL A 99 8.67 -0.26 -12.86
C VAL A 99 8.94 -0.42 -11.36
N TYR A 100 9.54 0.59 -10.74
CA TYR A 100 9.83 0.60 -9.32
C TYR A 100 8.88 1.53 -8.58
N ALA A 101 8.37 1.08 -7.46
CA ALA A 101 7.62 1.88 -6.52
C ALA A 101 8.07 1.63 -5.08
N ALA A 102 7.82 2.60 -4.23
CA ALA A 102 8.00 2.49 -2.80
C ALA A 102 6.63 2.46 -2.11
N THR A 103 6.52 1.71 -1.02
CA THR A 103 5.27 1.52 -0.28
C THR A 103 5.35 2.06 1.13
N GLY A 104 4.22 2.45 1.68
CA GLY A 104 4.06 2.77 3.07
C GLY A 104 3.83 1.55 3.97
N ASN A 105 3.53 1.84 5.22
CA ASN A 105 3.31 0.89 6.30
C ASN A 105 2.07 -0.01 6.10
N ALA A 106 1.91 -0.98 6.98
CA ALA A 106 0.64 -1.68 7.18
C ALA A 106 -0.27 -0.85 8.10
N TYR A 107 -1.59 -0.87 7.85
CA TYR A 107 -2.60 -0.26 8.73
C TYR A 107 -3.11 -1.25 9.77
N ALA A 108 -3.05 -2.55 9.47
CA ALA A 108 -3.52 -3.63 10.32
C ALA A 108 -2.72 -4.91 10.11
N ASP A 109 -2.69 -5.74 11.16
CA ASP A 109 -2.14 -7.10 11.10
C ASP A 109 -2.94 -8.02 10.15
N PRO A 110 -2.32 -9.14 9.69
CA PRO A 110 -0.96 -9.58 9.98
C PRO A 110 0.11 -8.83 9.16
N PRO A 111 1.38 -8.82 9.63
CA PRO A 111 2.49 -8.19 8.91
C PRO A 111 2.62 -8.68 7.47
N GLN A 112 2.95 -7.78 6.56
CA GLN A 112 3.11 -8.04 5.13
C GLN A 112 4.53 -7.70 4.68
N GLN A 113 5.04 -8.39 3.66
CA GLN A 113 6.44 -8.24 3.22
C GLN A 113 6.64 -7.08 2.24
N MET A 114 5.59 -6.60 1.61
CA MET A 114 5.66 -5.50 0.64
C MET A 114 5.11 -4.18 1.20
N THR A 115 5.02 -4.05 2.53
CA THR A 115 4.89 -2.77 3.24
C THR A 115 6.26 -2.23 3.59
N ASN A 116 6.43 -0.92 3.62
CA ASN A 116 7.72 -0.24 3.84
C ASN A 116 8.84 -0.84 3.00
N ALA A 117 8.57 -0.97 1.72
CA ALA A 117 9.39 -1.72 0.78
C ALA A 117 9.61 -0.96 -0.52
N VAL A 118 10.69 -1.31 -1.21
CA VAL A 118 10.84 -1.03 -2.64
C VAL A 118 10.43 -2.28 -3.40
N ILE A 119 9.60 -2.10 -4.43
CA ILE A 119 9.06 -3.18 -5.25
C ILE A 119 9.43 -2.93 -6.71
N ALA A 120 9.87 -3.96 -7.40
CA ALA A 120 10.08 -3.96 -8.85
C ALA A 120 9.00 -4.80 -9.53
N PHE A 121 8.22 -4.16 -10.37
CA PHE A 121 7.19 -4.79 -11.19
C PHE A 121 7.70 -4.95 -12.64
N ASP A 122 7.36 -6.02 -13.28
CA ASP A 122 7.49 -6.16 -14.73
C ASP A 122 6.55 -5.16 -15.43
N ALA A 123 7.09 -4.29 -16.26
CA ALA A 123 6.33 -3.19 -16.86
C ALA A 123 5.20 -3.65 -17.79
N LYS A 124 5.31 -4.85 -18.38
CA LYS A 124 4.31 -5.39 -19.29
C LYS A 124 3.20 -6.15 -18.59
N SER A 125 3.54 -6.95 -17.59
CA SER A 125 2.63 -7.90 -16.94
C SER A 125 2.21 -7.52 -15.52
N GLY A 126 2.87 -6.54 -14.89
CA GLY A 126 2.66 -6.19 -13.49
C GLY A 126 3.22 -7.22 -12.49
N LYS A 127 3.80 -8.32 -12.96
CA LYS A 127 4.33 -9.35 -12.08
C LYS A 127 5.46 -8.80 -11.21
N VAL A 128 5.38 -9.02 -9.89
CA VAL A 128 6.48 -8.67 -8.98
C VAL A 128 7.71 -9.50 -9.32
N ARG A 129 8.80 -8.84 -9.66
CA ARG A 129 10.10 -9.46 -9.99
C ARG A 129 10.94 -9.62 -8.75
N TRP A 130 10.92 -8.65 -7.87
CA TRP A 130 11.49 -8.67 -6.53
C TRP A 130 10.89 -7.57 -5.67
N HIS A 131 11.02 -7.72 -4.38
CA HIS A 131 10.78 -6.66 -3.40
C HIS A 131 11.85 -6.68 -2.31
N ARG A 132 12.05 -5.55 -1.67
CA ARG A 132 12.93 -5.43 -0.50
C ARG A 132 12.23 -4.61 0.56
N GLN A 133 11.80 -5.29 1.62
CA GLN A 133 11.28 -4.61 2.80
C GLN A 133 12.45 -4.00 3.59
N ILE A 134 12.32 -2.75 3.98
CA ILE A 134 13.35 -2.00 4.69
C ILE A 134 13.02 -1.95 6.18
N THR A 135 11.77 -1.65 6.53
CA THR A 135 11.28 -1.61 7.91
C THR A 135 10.24 -2.72 8.10
N PRO A 136 10.65 -3.92 8.55
CA PRO A 136 9.72 -5.00 8.83
C PRO A 136 8.89 -4.71 10.09
N LYS A 137 7.66 -5.24 10.12
CA LYS A 137 6.73 -5.14 11.25
C LYS A 137 6.37 -3.69 11.64
N ASP A 138 6.48 -2.76 10.71
CA ASP A 138 5.99 -1.42 10.88
C ASP A 138 4.50 -1.40 10.47
N ALA A 139 3.63 -1.48 11.46
CA ALA A 139 2.20 -1.35 11.30
C ALA A 139 1.72 -0.17 12.17
N TRP A 140 1.06 0.77 11.53
CA TRP A 140 0.59 1.98 12.17
C TRP A 140 -0.71 2.46 11.51
N ALA A 141 -1.59 3.03 12.31
CA ALA A 141 -2.76 3.75 11.82
C ALA A 141 -2.96 5.00 12.68
N MET A 142 -3.50 6.06 12.11
CA MET A 142 -3.71 7.34 12.78
C MET A 142 -4.52 7.15 14.06
N GLY A 143 -4.00 7.65 15.19
CA GLY A 143 -4.60 7.49 16.52
C GLY A 143 -4.18 6.21 17.25
N CYS A 144 -3.42 5.32 16.62
CA CYS A 144 -2.77 4.21 17.28
C CYS A 144 -1.44 4.69 17.89
N GLN A 145 -1.38 4.71 19.20
CA GLN A 145 -0.19 5.14 19.93
C GLN A 145 0.23 4.06 20.93
N PRO A 146 1.52 3.89 21.23
CA PRO A 146 1.98 2.97 22.27
C PRO A 146 1.34 3.23 23.63
N THR A 147 0.86 4.46 23.86
CA THR A 147 0.17 4.90 25.08
C THR A 147 -1.31 4.50 25.12
N ASN A 148 -1.86 3.97 24.02
CA ASN A 148 -3.24 3.47 23.93
C ASN A 148 -3.26 2.02 23.37
N PRO A 149 -2.65 1.07 24.11
CA PRO A 149 -2.49 -0.31 23.62
C PRO A 149 -3.81 -1.09 23.57
N ASP A 150 -4.85 -0.60 24.25
CA ASP A 150 -6.14 -1.31 24.37
C ASP A 150 -7.12 -1.01 23.26
N ASN A 151 -6.75 -0.17 22.27
CA ASN A 151 -7.61 0.06 21.11
C ASN A 151 -7.52 -1.16 20.15
N PRO A 152 -8.57 -1.99 20.07
CA PRO A 152 -8.53 -3.23 19.27
C PRO A 152 -8.50 -2.97 17.75
N ALA A 153 -8.70 -1.73 17.31
CA ALA A 153 -8.52 -1.34 15.92
C ALA A 153 -7.03 -1.22 15.55
N CYS A 154 -6.17 -1.03 16.56
CA CYS A 154 -4.74 -0.85 16.34
C CYS A 154 -4.02 -2.18 16.07
N PRO A 155 -2.87 -2.14 15.36
CA PRO A 155 -1.98 -3.28 15.24
C PRO A 155 -1.52 -3.77 16.61
N ALA A 156 -1.29 -5.07 16.76
CA ALA A 156 -0.80 -5.66 18.00
C ALA A 156 0.58 -5.11 18.43
N THR A 157 1.39 -4.71 17.44
CA THR A 157 2.65 -4.02 17.66
C THR A 157 2.67 -2.77 16.81
N ILE A 158 2.61 -1.60 17.45
CA ILE A 158 2.64 -0.31 16.76
C ILE A 158 4.08 0.00 16.36
N GLY A 159 4.28 0.21 15.07
CA GLY A 159 5.58 0.57 14.50
C GLY A 159 5.88 2.06 14.54
N PRO A 160 7.05 2.47 14.03
CA PRO A 160 7.51 3.85 14.05
C PRO A 160 6.91 4.76 12.96
N ASP A 161 6.07 4.23 12.06
CA ASP A 161 5.49 4.98 10.94
C ASP A 161 6.55 5.51 9.95
N TYR A 162 7.47 4.65 9.53
CA TYR A 162 8.57 5.01 8.61
C TYR A 162 8.21 4.67 7.16
N ASP A 163 7.37 5.48 6.58
CA ASP A 163 6.95 5.32 5.20
C ASP A 163 8.04 5.61 4.17
N PHE A 164 7.99 4.88 3.07
CA PHE A 164 8.79 5.17 1.87
C PHE A 164 7.95 5.99 0.89
N SER A 165 7.90 7.31 1.13
CA SER A 165 7.06 8.25 0.38
C SER A 165 7.74 8.83 -0.86
N ALA A 166 9.05 8.63 -1.03
CA ALA A 166 9.80 9.19 -2.15
C ALA A 166 9.81 8.27 -3.37
N THR A 167 9.80 8.88 -4.56
CA THR A 167 10.01 8.16 -5.82
C THR A 167 11.40 7.50 -5.83
N PRO A 168 11.52 6.19 -6.12
CA PRO A 168 12.81 5.54 -6.29
C PRO A 168 13.64 6.20 -7.38
N ILE A 169 14.88 6.55 -7.09
CA ILE A 169 15.78 7.21 -8.06
C ILE A 169 16.68 6.16 -8.69
N LEU A 170 16.67 6.11 -10.04
CA LEU A 170 17.55 5.26 -10.81
C LEU A 170 18.87 5.98 -11.06
N THR A 171 19.98 5.38 -10.63
CA THR A 171 21.32 5.89 -10.91
C THR A 171 22.13 4.88 -11.70
N ARG A 172 23.19 5.34 -12.37
CA ARG A 172 24.22 4.45 -12.91
C ARG A 172 25.21 4.15 -11.79
N ALA A 173 25.44 2.87 -11.56
CA ALA A 173 26.58 2.40 -10.75
C ALA A 173 27.83 2.34 -11.61
#